data_d9961226c208b9bf6670427812a2863d
#
_entry.id   d9961226c208b9bf6670427812a2863d
#
_cell.length_a   1.000
_cell.length_b   1.000
_cell.length_c   1.000
_cell.angle_alpha   90.00
_cell.angle_beta   90.00
_cell.angle_gamma   90.00
#
_symmetry.space_group_name_H-M   'P 1'
#
loop_
_entity.id
_entity.type
_entity.pdbx_description
1 polymer ?
#
loop_
_entity_poly.entity_id
_entity_poly.type
_entity_poly.pdbx_seq_one_letter_code
_entity_poly.pdbx_strand_id
1 'polypeptide(L)'
;MKKKPIRTSSSRRSVDRGTAKPAAKKRKLPPAGPRPAPAMPRARVAGGRLPADPQLKIRRLKAQLAAALAEIDVLRASAETDFLLGIANRRGFERELGRALAYIKRYGAGGALIMLDVDRLKPVNDTLGHAAGDVVLKAVTEALLRHVRASDLIGRLGGDEFALLLWNLDETDARAKALGLEAAVDELAIRYGDQTIEVGISAGVAMLTPEMDAAEAFALADRAMYARKAERRAASGATIRR
;
A
#
# COMPACT_ATOMS: atom_id res chain seq x y z
N MET A 1 12.96 44.16 29.50
CA MET A 1 12.92 43.85 30.95
C MET A 1 13.02 42.36 31.08
N LYS A 2 14.22 41.80 31.44
CA LYS A 2 14.57 41.28 32.77
C LYS A 2 13.61 40.12 33.17
N LYS A 3 13.99 38.89 33.49
CA LYS A 3 15.26 38.27 33.93
C LYS A 3 15.09 36.73 33.89
N LYS A 4 16.16 36.03 33.53
CA LYS A 4 16.56 34.69 34.02
C LYS A 4 16.90 34.79 35.53
N PRO A 5 17.41 33.72 36.19
CA PRO A 5 17.44 32.26 36.14
C PRO A 5 17.28 31.61 37.59
N ILE A 6 17.70 30.33 37.78
CA ILE A 6 18.43 29.73 38.95
C ILE A 6 18.24 28.18 38.84
N ARG A 7 19.21 27.34 38.55
CA ARG A 7 20.43 26.80 39.21
C ARG A 7 20.19 26.33 40.63
N THR A 8 20.55 25.05 40.91
CA THR A 8 21.59 24.53 41.82
C THR A 8 21.40 23.02 41.97
N SER A 9 22.34 22.16 41.65
CA SER A 9 23.63 21.82 42.26
C SER A 9 23.52 20.77 43.37
N SER A 10 24.31 19.70 43.17
CA SER A 10 25.33 19.21 44.13
C SER A 10 24.81 18.24 45.19
N SER A 11 25.38 17.08 45.48
CA SER A 11 26.71 16.91 46.00
C SER A 11 27.01 15.42 46.30
N ARG A 12 28.16 15.01 45.94
CA ARG A 12 29.10 14.05 46.47
C ARG A 12 28.91 13.61 47.93
N ARG A 13 29.20 12.34 48.24
CA ARG A 13 30.27 11.99 49.17
C ARG A 13 30.63 10.48 49.12
N SER A 14 31.88 10.25 48.92
CA SER A 14 32.72 9.10 49.23
C SER A 14 32.94 8.93 50.72
N VAL A 15 33.09 7.73 51.23
CA VAL A 15 33.96 7.43 52.41
C VAL A 15 34.52 6.02 52.25
N ASP A 16 35.81 5.99 52.41
CA ASP A 16 36.85 5.02 52.38
C ASP A 16 37.06 4.36 53.77
N ARG A 17 37.94 3.34 53.82
CA ARG A 17 38.59 2.65 54.96
C ARG A 17 37.95 1.33 55.33
N GLY A 18 38.67 0.27 55.50
CA GLY A 18 40.07 0.02 55.60
C GLY A 18 40.31 -1.30 56.28
N THR A 19 41.34 -1.94 55.86
CA THR A 19 42.26 -2.81 56.61
C THR A 19 41.75 -3.97 57.47
N ALA A 20 42.17 -5.22 57.23
CA ALA A 20 43.16 -5.94 58.00
C ALA A 20 43.30 -7.40 57.56
N LYS A 21 44.53 -7.79 57.27
CA LYS A 21 45.00 -9.21 57.28
C LYS A 21 45.23 -9.65 58.71
N PRO A 22 45.07 -10.93 59.04
CA PRO A 22 46.12 -11.59 59.79
C PRO A 22 46.61 -12.92 59.20
N ALA A 23 47.89 -13.00 59.19
CA ALA A 23 48.87 -14.03 59.46
C ALA A 23 48.58 -15.52 59.23
N ALA A 24 49.52 -16.08 58.49
CA ALA A 24 49.74 -17.48 58.18
C ALA A 24 50.03 -18.36 59.41
N LYS A 25 49.44 -19.56 59.41
CA LYS A 25 49.95 -20.71 60.19
C LYS A 25 50.39 -21.80 59.23
N LYS A 26 51.73 -22.03 59.23
CA LYS A 26 52.39 -23.14 58.55
C LYS A 26 51.95 -24.47 59.16
N ARG A 27 51.39 -25.33 58.37
CA ARG A 27 51.14 -26.75 58.73
C ARG A 27 52.05 -27.64 57.88
N LYS A 28 52.89 -28.47 58.53
CA LYS A 28 53.83 -29.42 57.95
C LYS A 28 53.10 -30.50 57.13
N LEU A 29 53.62 -30.81 55.97
CA LEU A 29 53.17 -31.92 55.11
C LEU A 29 53.80 -33.23 55.61
N PRO A 30 53.06 -34.37 55.53
CA PRO A 30 53.66 -35.72 55.62
C PRO A 30 54.23 -36.18 54.25
N PRO A 31 55.09 -37.21 54.26
CA PRO A 31 55.89 -37.57 53.08
C PRO A 31 55.07 -38.27 52.01
N ALA A 32 55.48 -38.02 50.74
CA ALA A 32 54.85 -38.47 49.54
C ALA A 32 54.93 -39.99 49.37
N GLY A 33 53.79 -40.64 49.14
CA GLY A 33 53.70 -42.00 48.58
C GLY A 33 53.84 -42.00 47.05
N PRO A 34 54.08 -43.14 46.41
CA PRO A 34 54.40 -43.22 45.00
C PRO A 34 53.23 -42.73 44.12
N ARG A 35 53.50 -41.82 43.18
CA ARG A 35 52.55 -41.27 42.19
C ARG A 35 52.09 -42.40 41.27
N PRO A 36 50.77 -42.56 41.08
CA PRO A 36 50.28 -43.36 39.96
C PRO A 36 50.51 -42.61 38.63
N ALA A 37 50.87 -43.42 37.62
CA ALA A 37 51.14 -42.96 36.24
C ALA A 37 49.97 -42.14 35.68
N PRO A 38 50.24 -41.13 34.81
CA PRO A 38 49.16 -40.31 34.23
C PRO A 38 48.29 -41.17 33.28
N ALA A 39 47.01 -41.25 33.62
CA ALA A 39 46.01 -41.81 32.72
C ALA A 39 45.97 -40.97 31.46
N MET A 40 46.24 -41.59 30.32
CA MET A 40 46.04 -40.95 29.01
C MET A 40 44.60 -40.47 28.87
N PRO A 41 44.39 -39.24 28.39
CA PRO A 41 43.02 -38.77 28.12
C PRO A 41 42.42 -39.64 27.03
N ARG A 42 41.40 -40.42 27.37
CA ARG A 42 40.52 -41.02 26.34
C ARG A 42 40.02 -39.89 25.46
N ALA A 43 40.45 -39.86 24.21
CA ALA A 43 39.91 -38.99 23.19
C ALA A 43 38.37 -39.17 23.19
N ARG A 44 37.67 -38.17 23.67
CA ARG A 44 36.23 -38.03 23.40
C ARG A 44 36.14 -37.91 21.88
N VAL A 45 35.73 -38.99 21.25
CA VAL A 45 35.24 -38.92 19.89
C VAL A 45 34.14 -37.85 19.91
N ALA A 46 34.48 -36.67 19.40
CA ALA A 46 33.52 -35.63 19.16
C ALA A 46 32.42 -36.25 18.30
N GLY A 47 31.24 -36.42 18.84
CA GLY A 47 30.08 -36.91 18.12
C GLY A 47 29.94 -36.10 16.86
N GLY A 48 30.33 -36.67 15.75
CA GLY A 48 30.13 -36.08 14.43
C GLY A 48 28.66 -35.80 14.29
N ARG A 49 28.30 -34.53 14.16
CA ARG A 49 26.97 -34.11 13.73
C ARG A 49 26.70 -34.88 12.44
N LEU A 50 25.79 -35.83 12.48
CA LEU A 50 25.31 -36.49 11.28
C LEU A 50 24.98 -35.41 10.25
N PRO A 51 25.43 -35.55 9.00
CA PRO A 51 25.10 -34.57 7.97
C PRO A 51 23.59 -34.43 7.94
N ALA A 52 23.11 -33.20 8.12
CA ALA A 52 21.66 -32.91 8.10
C ALA A 52 21.11 -33.47 6.78
N ASP A 53 20.10 -34.35 6.90
CA ASP A 53 19.45 -34.99 5.76
C ASP A 53 19.16 -33.94 4.66
N PRO A 54 19.74 -34.08 3.46
CA PRO A 54 19.53 -33.13 2.36
C PRO A 54 18.05 -32.91 2.06
N GLN A 55 17.23 -33.94 2.22
CA GLN A 55 15.79 -33.90 2.03
C GLN A 55 15.10 -32.97 3.06
N LEU A 56 15.50 -33.04 4.32
CA LEU A 56 15.03 -32.17 5.39
C LEU A 56 15.43 -30.71 5.13
N LYS A 57 16.65 -30.47 4.67
CA LYS A 57 17.15 -29.14 4.30
C LYS A 57 16.35 -28.56 3.11
N ILE A 58 16.10 -29.38 2.08
CA ILE A 58 15.28 -28.98 0.92
C ILE A 58 13.85 -28.64 1.35
N ARG A 59 13.21 -29.46 2.19
CA ARG A 59 11.86 -29.19 2.71
C ARG A 59 11.82 -27.86 3.49
N ARG A 60 12.80 -27.62 4.34
CA ARG A 60 12.92 -26.38 5.12
C ARG A 60 13.10 -25.16 4.21
N LEU A 61 13.98 -25.24 3.21
CA LEU A 61 14.19 -24.15 2.25
C LEU A 61 12.96 -23.87 1.41
N LYS A 62 12.23 -24.91 0.96
CA LYS A 62 10.94 -24.74 0.26
C LYS A 62 9.89 -24.06 1.12
N ALA A 63 9.79 -24.42 2.40
CA ALA A 63 8.86 -23.78 3.33
C ALA A 63 9.24 -22.31 3.60
N GLN A 64 10.54 -22.02 3.77
CA GLN A 64 11.01 -20.62 3.92
C GLN A 64 10.76 -19.79 2.67
N LEU A 65 11.00 -20.36 1.48
CA LEU A 65 10.72 -19.68 0.21
C LEU A 65 9.22 -19.40 0.06
N ALA A 66 8.37 -20.38 0.36
CA ALA A 66 6.90 -20.18 0.30
C ALA A 66 6.43 -19.11 1.27
N ALA A 67 6.95 -19.09 2.51
CA ALA A 67 6.63 -18.05 3.48
C ALA A 67 7.09 -16.65 3.02
N ALA A 68 8.32 -16.55 2.50
CA ALA A 68 8.84 -15.27 1.98
C ALA A 68 8.04 -14.77 0.77
N LEU A 69 7.63 -15.67 -0.13
CA LEU A 69 6.77 -15.29 -1.27
C LEU A 69 5.41 -14.81 -0.81
N ALA A 70 4.79 -15.47 0.17
CA ALA A 70 3.51 -15.04 0.74
C ALA A 70 3.63 -13.67 1.42
N GLU A 71 4.72 -13.41 2.15
CA GLU A 71 4.98 -12.10 2.76
C GLU A 71 5.18 -11.00 1.70
N ILE A 72 5.92 -11.29 0.63
CA ILE A 72 6.08 -10.38 -0.51
C ILE A 72 4.73 -10.05 -1.15
N ASP A 73 3.84 -11.03 -1.32
CA ASP A 73 2.51 -10.80 -1.91
C ASP A 73 1.63 -9.94 -1.00
N VAL A 74 1.67 -10.14 0.32
CA VAL A 74 0.98 -9.27 1.29
C VAL A 74 1.52 -7.83 1.25
N LEU A 75 2.84 -7.67 1.23
CA LEU A 75 3.49 -6.35 1.15
C LEU A 75 3.18 -5.65 -0.18
N ARG A 76 3.14 -6.39 -1.29
CA ARG A 76 2.74 -5.86 -2.60
C ARG A 76 1.29 -5.41 -2.60
N ALA A 77 0.38 -6.24 -2.09
CA ALA A 77 -1.03 -5.90 -2.00
C ALA A 77 -1.25 -4.61 -1.20
N SER A 78 -0.57 -4.45 -0.05
CA SER A 78 -0.64 -3.22 0.74
C SER A 78 0.00 -2.01 0.04
N ALA A 79 1.04 -2.22 -0.79
CA ALA A 79 1.70 -1.15 -1.56
C ALA A 79 0.95 -0.74 -2.83
N GLU A 80 -0.04 -1.51 -3.29
CA GLU A 80 -0.76 -1.34 -4.56
C GLU A 80 -2.27 -1.07 -4.38
N THR A 81 -2.72 -0.98 -3.14
CA THR A 81 -4.12 -0.69 -2.79
C THR A 81 -4.25 0.69 -2.15
N ASP A 82 -5.31 1.42 -2.45
CA ASP A 82 -5.69 2.64 -1.75
C ASP A 82 -6.30 2.26 -0.38
N PHE A 83 -5.72 2.78 0.70
CA PHE A 83 -6.10 2.43 2.08
C PHE A 83 -7.50 2.92 2.48
N LEU A 84 -7.99 4.01 1.86
CA LEU A 84 -9.29 4.59 2.15
C LEU A 84 -10.43 3.82 1.46
N LEU A 85 -10.17 3.39 0.21
CA LEU A 85 -11.21 2.90 -0.71
C LEU A 85 -11.12 1.38 -0.97
N GLY A 86 -9.99 0.72 -0.66
CA GLY A 86 -9.79 -0.71 -0.86
C GLY A 86 -9.70 -1.15 -2.34
N ILE A 87 -9.58 -0.21 -3.27
CA ILE A 87 -9.34 -0.44 -4.71
C ILE A 87 -7.87 -0.27 -5.05
N ALA A 88 -7.46 -0.54 -6.30
CA ALA A 88 -6.07 -0.32 -6.70
C ALA A 88 -5.67 1.16 -6.52
N ASN A 89 -4.46 1.40 -6.03
CA ASN A 89 -3.88 2.74 -6.09
C ASN A 89 -3.22 2.97 -7.46
N ARG A 90 -2.66 4.16 -7.71
CA ARG A 90 -1.98 4.50 -8.97
C ARG A 90 -0.99 3.42 -9.40
N ARG A 91 -0.11 2.98 -8.49
CA ARG A 91 0.92 1.98 -8.81
C ARG A 91 0.32 0.62 -9.19
N GLY A 92 -0.69 0.17 -8.44
CA GLY A 92 -1.40 -1.07 -8.72
C GLY A 92 -2.11 -1.02 -10.06
N PHE A 93 -2.77 0.10 -10.35
CA PHE A 93 -3.48 0.30 -11.60
C PHE A 93 -2.53 0.35 -12.82
N GLU A 94 -1.44 1.14 -12.75
CA GLU A 94 -0.45 1.25 -13.82
C GLU A 94 0.19 -0.11 -14.15
N ARG A 95 0.46 -0.93 -13.15
CA ARG A 95 0.98 -2.28 -13.35
C ARG A 95 -0.01 -3.17 -14.10
N GLU A 96 -1.28 -3.16 -13.72
CA GLU A 96 -2.31 -3.97 -14.38
C GLU A 96 -2.63 -3.46 -15.78
N LEU A 97 -2.63 -2.14 -16.00
CA LEU A 97 -2.74 -1.56 -17.35
C LEU A 97 -1.59 -2.02 -18.27
N GLY A 98 -0.35 -2.03 -17.76
CA GLY A 98 0.80 -2.55 -18.51
C GLY A 98 0.64 -4.03 -18.89
N ARG A 99 0.08 -4.86 -18.01
CA ARG A 99 -0.26 -6.27 -18.29
C ARG A 99 -1.37 -6.39 -19.32
N ALA A 100 -2.39 -5.55 -19.22
CA ALA A 100 -3.50 -5.51 -20.17
C ALA A 100 -3.04 -5.15 -21.57
N LEU A 101 -2.21 -4.13 -21.71
CA LEU A 101 -1.64 -3.73 -23.02
C LEU A 101 -0.77 -4.84 -23.61
N ALA A 102 0.05 -5.51 -22.82
CA ALA A 102 0.82 -6.67 -23.28
C ALA A 102 -0.09 -7.83 -23.75
N TYR A 103 -1.21 -8.05 -23.06
CA TYR A 103 -2.20 -9.05 -23.44
C TYR A 103 -2.94 -8.67 -24.73
N ILE A 104 -3.38 -7.41 -24.87
CA ILE A 104 -4.03 -6.85 -26.07
C ILE A 104 -3.10 -6.99 -27.29
N LYS A 105 -1.83 -6.62 -27.13
CA LYS A 105 -0.80 -6.74 -28.16
C LYS A 105 -0.60 -8.18 -28.64
N ARG A 106 -0.66 -9.14 -27.72
CA ARG A 106 -0.41 -10.56 -28.05
C ARG A 106 -1.62 -11.25 -28.68
N TYR A 107 -2.82 -10.92 -28.21
CA TYR A 107 -4.04 -11.71 -28.51
C TYR A 107 -5.08 -10.93 -29.31
N GLY A 108 -4.89 -9.62 -29.54
CA GLY A 108 -5.86 -8.78 -30.24
C GLY A 108 -7.16 -8.58 -29.46
N ALA A 109 -7.12 -8.69 -28.12
CA ALA A 109 -8.30 -8.49 -27.30
C ALA A 109 -8.73 -7.01 -27.31
N GLY A 110 -10.02 -6.74 -27.18
CA GLY A 110 -10.56 -5.39 -27.01
C GLY A 110 -10.53 -4.94 -25.57
N GLY A 111 -10.23 -3.68 -25.33
CA GLY A 111 -10.28 -3.07 -24.00
C GLY A 111 -10.39 -1.54 -24.08
N ALA A 112 -10.82 -0.93 -22.96
CA ALA A 112 -10.93 0.51 -22.83
C ALA A 112 -10.40 0.97 -21.48
N LEU A 113 -9.71 2.11 -21.49
CA LEU A 113 -9.38 2.89 -20.30
C LEU A 113 -10.38 4.04 -20.17
N ILE A 114 -10.99 4.16 -19.00
CA ILE A 114 -11.81 5.31 -18.66
C ILE A 114 -11.15 6.07 -17.51
N MET A 115 -10.83 7.35 -17.73
CA MET A 115 -10.41 8.27 -16.69
C MET A 115 -11.61 9.01 -16.14
N LEU A 116 -11.68 9.21 -14.82
CA LEU A 116 -12.75 9.87 -14.12
C LEU A 116 -12.18 10.90 -13.14
N ASP A 117 -12.84 12.02 -13.01
CA ASP A 117 -12.55 13.06 -12.00
C ASP A 117 -13.84 13.40 -11.25
N VAL A 118 -13.79 13.41 -9.91
CA VAL A 118 -14.95 13.75 -9.07
C VAL A 118 -15.16 15.25 -9.05
N ASP A 119 -16.24 15.69 -9.67
CA ASP A 119 -16.59 17.09 -9.75
C ASP A 119 -16.96 17.66 -8.36
N ARG A 120 -16.47 18.85 -8.05
CA ARG A 120 -16.77 19.60 -6.80
C ARG A 120 -16.24 18.96 -5.49
N LEU A 121 -15.36 17.99 -5.51
CA LEU A 121 -14.80 17.43 -4.27
C LEU A 121 -14.05 18.50 -3.45
N LYS A 122 -13.32 19.39 -4.12
CA LYS A 122 -12.60 20.48 -3.45
C LYS A 122 -13.54 21.43 -2.68
N PRO A 123 -14.61 21.98 -3.25
CA PRO A 123 -15.61 22.74 -2.48
C PRO A 123 -16.21 22.00 -1.28
N VAL A 124 -16.45 20.70 -1.40
CA VAL A 124 -16.92 19.87 -0.28
C VAL A 124 -15.89 19.85 0.84
N ASN A 125 -14.61 19.57 0.51
CA ASN A 125 -13.51 19.58 1.48
C ASN A 125 -13.33 20.96 2.15
N ASP A 126 -13.39 22.03 1.37
CA ASP A 126 -13.19 23.39 1.87
C ASP A 126 -14.33 23.84 2.81
N THR A 127 -15.56 23.33 2.59
CA THR A 127 -16.76 23.72 3.37
C THR A 127 -17.02 22.79 4.55
N LEU A 128 -16.88 21.47 4.37
CA LEU A 128 -17.29 20.43 5.33
C LEU A 128 -16.12 19.64 5.91
N GLY A 129 -14.91 19.94 5.45
CA GLY A 129 -13.67 19.25 5.87
C GLY A 129 -13.39 17.95 5.11
N HIS A 130 -12.16 17.45 5.23
CA HIS A 130 -11.70 16.25 4.53
C HIS A 130 -12.48 14.98 4.86
N ALA A 131 -13.03 14.87 6.08
CA ALA A 131 -13.87 13.73 6.45
C ALA A 131 -15.15 13.63 5.59
N ALA A 132 -15.73 14.76 5.17
CA ALA A 132 -16.85 14.78 4.24
C ALA A 132 -16.41 14.32 2.83
N GLY A 133 -15.25 14.78 2.37
CA GLY A 133 -14.67 14.32 1.11
C GLY A 133 -14.37 12.81 1.09
N ASP A 134 -13.91 12.25 2.20
CA ASP A 134 -13.70 10.81 2.34
C ASP A 134 -15.01 10.01 2.21
N VAL A 135 -16.11 10.54 2.77
CA VAL A 135 -17.45 9.95 2.61
C VAL A 135 -17.91 10.00 1.16
N VAL A 136 -17.68 11.13 0.48
CA VAL A 136 -17.95 11.27 -0.95
C VAL A 136 -17.18 10.27 -1.78
N LEU A 137 -15.87 10.17 -1.58
CA LEU A 137 -15.01 9.23 -2.31
C LEU A 137 -15.45 7.77 -2.12
N LYS A 138 -15.83 7.37 -0.91
CA LYS A 138 -16.38 6.04 -0.63
C LYS A 138 -17.69 5.79 -1.37
N ALA A 139 -18.63 6.73 -1.32
CA ALA A 139 -19.92 6.60 -1.99
C ALA A 139 -19.76 6.50 -3.53
N VAL A 140 -18.88 7.33 -4.11
CA VAL A 140 -18.52 7.25 -5.54
C VAL A 140 -17.91 5.89 -5.87
N THR A 141 -16.94 5.42 -5.08
CA THR A 141 -16.31 4.11 -5.29
C THR A 141 -17.32 2.98 -5.27
N GLU A 142 -18.24 2.97 -4.30
CA GLU A 142 -19.31 1.98 -4.23
C GLU A 142 -20.24 2.03 -5.44
N ALA A 143 -20.57 3.23 -5.94
CA ALA A 143 -21.36 3.38 -7.15
C ALA A 143 -20.62 2.81 -8.37
N LEU A 144 -19.34 3.13 -8.54
CA LEU A 144 -18.51 2.59 -9.62
C LEU A 144 -18.40 1.06 -9.56
N LEU A 145 -18.16 0.50 -8.37
CA LEU A 145 -18.05 -0.96 -8.17
C LEU A 145 -19.33 -1.71 -8.54
N ARG A 146 -20.52 -1.13 -8.34
CA ARG A 146 -21.78 -1.72 -8.78
C ARG A 146 -21.93 -1.79 -10.29
N HIS A 147 -21.18 -0.98 -11.03
CA HIS A 147 -21.30 -0.84 -12.49
C HIS A 147 -20.16 -1.53 -13.26
N VAL A 148 -19.24 -2.23 -12.61
CA VAL A 148 -18.14 -2.95 -13.25
C VAL A 148 -18.25 -4.45 -12.99
N ARG A 149 -17.64 -5.24 -13.86
CA ARG A 149 -17.57 -6.69 -13.74
C ARG A 149 -16.37 -7.10 -12.89
N ALA A 150 -16.36 -8.33 -12.39
CA ALA A 150 -15.21 -8.87 -11.65
C ALA A 150 -13.91 -8.94 -12.49
N SER A 151 -14.02 -8.93 -13.82
CA SER A 151 -12.88 -8.88 -14.75
C SER A 151 -12.30 -7.48 -14.95
N ASP A 152 -13.06 -6.46 -14.60
CA ASP A 152 -12.68 -5.07 -14.79
C ASP A 152 -11.89 -4.59 -13.56
N LEU A 153 -11.07 -3.56 -13.73
CA LEU A 153 -10.27 -3.00 -12.66
C LEU A 153 -10.69 -1.55 -12.40
N ILE A 154 -10.79 -1.20 -11.13
CA ILE A 154 -10.92 0.19 -10.69
C ILE A 154 -9.68 0.56 -9.87
N GLY A 155 -9.16 1.77 -10.10
CA GLY A 155 -8.08 2.33 -9.31
C GLY A 155 -8.29 3.82 -9.03
N ARG A 156 -7.74 4.27 -7.90
CA ARG A 156 -7.60 5.68 -7.56
C ARG A 156 -6.21 6.15 -7.93
N LEU A 157 -6.11 7.14 -8.81
CA LEU A 157 -4.81 7.63 -9.27
C LEU A 157 -4.27 8.76 -8.38
N GLY A 158 -5.14 9.44 -7.65
CA GLY A 158 -4.79 10.50 -6.70
C GLY A 158 -5.98 11.41 -6.43
N GLY A 159 -6.04 12.04 -5.26
CA GLY A 159 -7.06 13.04 -4.95
C GLY A 159 -8.48 12.59 -5.29
N ASP A 160 -9.01 13.18 -6.35
CA ASP A 160 -10.34 12.99 -6.95
C ASP A 160 -10.33 12.21 -8.27
N GLU A 161 -9.17 11.70 -8.70
CA GLU A 161 -8.99 11.00 -9.96
C GLU A 161 -9.10 9.47 -9.80
N PHE A 162 -9.92 8.85 -10.65
CA PHE A 162 -10.09 7.41 -10.78
C PHE A 162 -9.78 6.94 -12.19
N ALA A 163 -9.48 5.66 -12.33
CA ALA A 163 -9.35 5.00 -13.61
C ALA A 163 -10.04 3.63 -13.60
N LEU A 164 -10.63 3.26 -14.73
CA LEU A 164 -11.22 1.96 -14.97
C LEU A 164 -10.57 1.31 -16.19
N LEU A 165 -10.22 0.05 -16.06
CA LEU A 165 -9.80 -0.82 -17.16
C LEU A 165 -10.93 -1.81 -17.43
N LEU A 166 -11.52 -1.72 -18.61
CA LEU A 166 -12.67 -2.52 -19.02
C LEU A 166 -12.31 -3.43 -20.20
N TRP A 167 -12.90 -4.63 -20.22
CA TRP A 167 -12.61 -5.64 -21.22
C TRP A 167 -13.78 -5.91 -22.16
N ASN A 168 -13.46 -6.28 -23.40
CA ASN A 168 -14.43 -6.73 -24.40
C ASN A 168 -15.55 -5.71 -24.64
N LEU A 169 -15.18 -4.48 -24.94
CA LEU A 169 -16.04 -3.37 -25.28
C LEU A 169 -15.58 -2.77 -26.62
N ASP A 170 -16.52 -2.39 -27.44
CA ASP A 170 -16.26 -1.48 -28.54
C ASP A 170 -16.34 -0.01 -28.07
N GLU A 171 -16.05 0.92 -28.96
CA GLU A 171 -16.04 2.35 -28.63
C GLU A 171 -17.42 2.86 -28.21
N THR A 172 -18.49 2.38 -28.86
CA THR A 172 -19.87 2.78 -28.55
C THR A 172 -20.25 2.33 -27.15
N ASP A 173 -19.97 1.07 -26.82
CA ASP A 173 -20.23 0.50 -25.50
C ASP A 173 -19.38 1.15 -24.42
N ALA A 174 -18.11 1.46 -24.69
CA ALA A 174 -17.23 2.15 -23.74
C ALA A 174 -17.72 3.57 -23.45
N ARG A 175 -18.18 4.33 -24.47
CA ARG A 175 -18.77 5.65 -24.30
C ARG A 175 -20.10 5.58 -23.56
N ALA A 176 -20.98 4.66 -23.92
CA ALA A 176 -22.24 4.42 -23.20
C ALA A 176 -22.00 4.07 -21.72
N LYS A 177 -20.99 3.26 -21.47
CA LYS A 177 -20.55 2.92 -20.10
C LYS A 177 -20.10 4.14 -19.31
N ALA A 178 -19.27 5.01 -19.90
CA ALA A 178 -18.82 6.25 -19.27
C ALA A 178 -19.99 7.16 -18.90
N LEU A 179 -20.95 7.35 -19.82
CA LEU A 179 -22.16 8.12 -19.55
C LEU A 179 -23.04 7.50 -18.46
N GLY A 180 -23.16 6.17 -18.44
CA GLY A 180 -23.89 5.45 -17.39
C GLY A 180 -23.25 5.60 -16.01
N LEU A 181 -21.91 5.65 -15.94
CA LEU A 181 -21.17 5.90 -14.70
C LEU A 181 -21.39 7.36 -14.21
N GLU A 182 -21.36 8.33 -15.12
CA GLU A 182 -21.68 9.73 -14.79
C GLU A 182 -23.10 9.84 -14.20
N ALA A 183 -24.10 9.27 -14.87
CA ALA A 183 -25.49 9.30 -14.42
C ALA A 183 -25.65 8.64 -13.04
N ALA A 184 -25.02 7.48 -12.84
CA ALA A 184 -25.09 6.75 -11.57
C ALA A 184 -24.50 7.53 -10.39
N VAL A 185 -23.47 8.36 -10.64
CA VAL A 185 -22.90 9.22 -9.59
C VAL A 185 -23.72 10.52 -9.42
N ASP A 186 -24.24 11.09 -10.50
CA ASP A 186 -25.11 12.29 -10.44
C ASP A 186 -26.40 12.03 -9.64
N GLU A 187 -26.88 10.79 -9.59
CA GLU A 187 -28.04 10.36 -8.81
C GLU A 187 -27.74 10.11 -7.33
N LEU A 188 -26.47 10.18 -6.89
CA LEU A 188 -26.13 9.93 -5.49
C LEU A 188 -26.59 11.08 -4.58
N ALA A 189 -27.36 10.74 -3.56
CA ALA A 189 -27.67 11.61 -2.43
C ALA A 189 -26.80 11.21 -1.23
N ILE A 190 -25.63 11.83 -1.09
CA ILE A 190 -24.64 11.46 -0.08
C ILE A 190 -24.93 12.21 1.22
N ARG A 191 -25.29 11.47 2.29
CA ARG A 191 -25.59 12.09 3.59
C ARG A 191 -24.33 12.26 4.43
N TYR A 192 -24.15 13.49 4.97
CA TYR A 192 -23.11 13.83 5.91
C TYR A 192 -23.66 14.72 7.02
N GLY A 193 -23.85 14.18 8.22
CA GLY A 193 -24.62 14.83 9.28
C GLY A 193 -26.06 15.10 8.82
N ASP A 194 -26.49 16.35 8.97
CA ASP A 194 -27.84 16.80 8.54
C ASP A 194 -27.88 17.32 7.10
N GLN A 195 -26.77 17.23 6.36
CA GLN A 195 -26.64 17.73 5.01
C GLN A 195 -26.65 16.60 3.98
N THR A 196 -27.15 16.92 2.77
CA THR A 196 -27.01 16.06 1.59
C THR A 196 -26.01 16.71 0.64
N ILE A 197 -24.98 15.95 0.26
CA ILE A 197 -23.95 16.38 -0.66
C ILE A 197 -24.25 15.79 -2.04
N GLU A 198 -24.31 16.66 -3.05
CA GLU A 198 -24.43 16.29 -4.45
C GLU A 198 -23.08 16.49 -5.14
N VAL A 199 -22.62 15.47 -5.82
CA VAL A 199 -21.40 15.48 -6.61
C VAL A 199 -21.67 14.85 -7.97
N GLY A 200 -20.76 15.03 -8.90
CA GLY A 200 -20.77 14.34 -10.18
C GLY A 200 -19.40 13.79 -10.47
N ILE A 201 -19.27 13.13 -11.61
CA ILE A 201 -17.99 12.76 -12.19
C ILE A 201 -17.95 13.20 -13.65
N SER A 202 -16.75 13.48 -14.15
CA SER A 202 -16.49 13.71 -15.56
C SER A 202 -15.64 12.57 -16.09
N ALA A 203 -16.09 11.90 -17.17
CA ALA A 203 -15.49 10.69 -17.70
C ALA A 203 -14.87 10.89 -19.07
N GLY A 204 -13.65 10.35 -19.30
CA GLY A 204 -12.98 10.32 -20.59
C GLY A 204 -12.55 8.92 -20.99
N VAL A 205 -12.82 8.52 -22.21
CA VAL A 205 -12.59 7.17 -22.76
C VAL A 205 -11.43 7.16 -23.72
N ALA A 206 -10.55 6.16 -23.58
CA ALA A 206 -9.57 5.77 -24.60
C ALA A 206 -9.71 4.27 -24.91
N MET A 207 -9.87 3.93 -26.19
CA MET A 207 -9.80 2.54 -26.62
C MET A 207 -8.34 2.10 -26.65
N LEU A 208 -8.08 0.90 -26.12
CA LEU A 208 -6.73 0.34 -26.04
C LEU A 208 -6.42 -0.43 -27.33
N THR A 209 -5.31 -0.10 -27.98
CA THR A 209 -4.83 -0.77 -29.20
C THR A 209 -3.51 -1.51 -28.98
N PRO A 210 -3.17 -2.49 -29.84
CA PRO A 210 -1.92 -3.25 -29.71
C PRO A 210 -0.63 -2.42 -29.77
N GLU A 211 -0.68 -1.24 -30.41
CA GLU A 211 0.47 -0.35 -30.62
C GLU A 211 0.65 0.65 -29.49
N MET A 212 -0.38 0.84 -28.67
CA MET A 212 -0.44 1.86 -27.62
C MET A 212 0.40 1.46 -26.41
N ASP A 213 1.05 2.42 -25.80
CA ASP A 213 1.64 2.29 -24.47
C ASP A 213 0.75 2.90 -23.36
N ALA A 214 1.14 2.69 -22.11
CA ALA A 214 0.35 3.17 -20.97
C ALA A 214 0.28 4.71 -20.91
N ALA A 215 1.36 5.40 -21.28
CA ALA A 215 1.39 6.87 -21.25
C ALA A 215 0.46 7.46 -22.31
N GLU A 216 0.42 6.88 -23.50
CA GLU A 216 -0.49 7.26 -24.58
C GLU A 216 -1.96 7.01 -24.18
N ALA A 217 -2.25 5.84 -23.58
CA ALA A 217 -3.59 5.51 -23.10
C ALA A 217 -4.10 6.52 -22.06
N PHE A 218 -3.28 6.84 -21.07
CA PHE A 218 -3.60 7.85 -20.06
C PHE A 218 -3.79 9.23 -20.70
N ALA A 219 -2.90 9.66 -21.60
CA ALA A 219 -2.99 10.96 -22.24
C ALA A 219 -4.23 11.13 -23.11
N LEU A 220 -4.69 10.06 -23.77
CA LEU A 220 -5.93 10.08 -24.55
C LEU A 220 -7.16 10.17 -23.66
N ALA A 221 -7.25 9.32 -22.64
CA ALA A 221 -8.37 9.30 -21.69
C ALA A 221 -8.47 10.62 -20.92
N ASP A 222 -7.33 11.17 -20.47
CA ASP A 222 -7.26 12.44 -19.73
C ASP A 222 -7.76 13.62 -20.61
N ARG A 223 -7.32 13.71 -21.86
CA ARG A 223 -7.82 14.74 -22.80
C ARG A 223 -9.34 14.64 -22.99
N ALA A 224 -9.86 13.43 -23.14
CA ALA A 224 -11.30 13.21 -23.30
C ALA A 224 -12.06 13.60 -22.02
N MET A 225 -11.55 13.24 -20.84
CA MET A 225 -12.11 13.60 -19.55
C MET A 225 -12.12 15.12 -19.32
N TYR A 226 -11.01 15.80 -19.66
CA TYR A 226 -10.95 17.26 -19.54
C TYR A 226 -11.95 17.98 -20.46
N ALA A 227 -12.11 17.52 -21.71
CA ALA A 227 -13.14 18.04 -22.61
C ALA A 227 -14.54 17.84 -22.02
N ARG A 228 -14.82 16.65 -21.52
CA ARG A 228 -16.10 16.33 -20.87
C ARG A 228 -16.37 17.21 -19.63
N LYS A 229 -15.37 17.44 -18.82
CA LYS A 229 -15.44 18.32 -17.64
C LYS A 229 -15.78 19.77 -18.04
N ALA A 230 -15.22 20.26 -19.13
CA ALA A 230 -15.56 21.59 -19.67
C ALA A 230 -17.01 21.67 -20.13
N GLU A 231 -17.52 20.66 -20.85
CA GLU A 231 -18.93 20.58 -21.28
C GLU A 231 -19.88 20.59 -20.08
N ARG A 232 -19.63 19.75 -19.05
CA ARG A 232 -20.48 19.67 -17.85
C ARG A 232 -20.50 21.00 -17.07
N ARG A 233 -19.36 21.69 -16.96
CA ARG A 233 -19.28 23.03 -16.35
C ARG A 233 -20.10 24.06 -17.13
N ALA A 234 -20.03 24.06 -18.46
CA ALA A 234 -20.80 24.95 -19.30
C ALA A 234 -22.31 24.70 -19.16
N ALA A 235 -22.75 23.45 -19.14
CA ALA A 235 -24.13 23.06 -18.92
C ALA A 235 -24.65 23.48 -17.53
N SER A 236 -23.88 23.31 -16.47
CA SER A 236 -24.24 23.74 -15.10
C SER A 236 -24.31 25.26 -14.98
N GLY A 237 -23.45 26.02 -15.66
CA GLY A 237 -23.45 27.47 -15.70
C GLY A 237 -24.67 28.07 -16.45
N ALA A 238 -25.20 27.34 -17.44
CA ALA A 238 -26.41 27.75 -18.17
C ALA A 238 -27.71 27.60 -17.34
N THR A 239 -27.73 26.67 -16.38
CA THR A 239 -28.89 26.40 -15.51
C THR A 239 -29.08 27.48 -14.43
N ILE A 240 -28.05 28.24 -14.06
CA ILE A 240 -28.11 29.32 -13.03
C ILE A 240 -28.60 30.65 -13.62
N ARG A 241 -28.81 30.76 -14.95
CA ARG A 241 -29.29 31.99 -15.63
C ARG A 241 -30.78 32.01 -15.92
N ARG A 242 -31.60 31.26 -15.18
CA ARG A 242 -33.06 31.36 -15.30
C ARG A 242 -33.73 31.70 -13.97
#